data_15701bcb7f5a9f4c3e329b306eb53ea1
#
_entry.id   15701bcb7f5a9f4c3e329b306eb53ea1
#
_cell.length_a   1.000
_cell.length_b   1.000
_cell.length_c   1.000
_cell.angle_alpha   90.00
_cell.angle_beta   90.00
_cell.angle_gamma   90.00
#
_symmetry.space_group_name_H-M   'P 1'
#
loop_
_entity.id
_entity.type
_entity.pdbx_description
1 polymer ?
#
loop_
_entity_poly.entity_id
_entity_poly.type
_entity_poly.pdbx_seq_one_letter_code
_entity_poly.pdbx_strand_id
1 'polypeptide(L)'
;MHVWQRPFALQPTFAARPWGVTDLSPWFQNPTPDVKIGEAWFTADGNPTSIGPTFGALTRQHPTEILGAGQGDECPLLVKILFTSERLSVQVHPDDGYAAEHHGGSRGKTEAWHVIAAEPHATIGLGLSAPLTREQAETAARSGEIERLVDWRPAAAGDTFLVPAGTVHALGPGLTLIEVQEQSDITYRLFDYGRGRELHLDHGLAVADLGPYTLGSDTTPMADVGRTVLTHCRYFTMECRTVCGQMSFAPLAPHFHIVVVMRGEAMLAGTPVVPGAVWCVPAQSDPFVIESQQGCDLLIAYPSVTPTASFYGQAVPA
;
A
#
# COMPACT_ATOMS: atom_id res chain seq x y z
N MET A 1 31.48 2.74 4.48
CA MET A 1 30.15 3.32 4.31
C MET A 1 29.15 2.24 4.71
N HIS A 2 28.30 2.51 5.67
CA HIS A 2 27.33 1.52 6.14
C HIS A 2 26.16 1.40 5.16
N VAL A 3 25.60 0.20 5.05
CA VAL A 3 24.53 -0.10 4.08
C VAL A 3 23.27 0.75 4.25
N TRP A 4 22.99 1.25 5.46
CA TRP A 4 21.86 2.12 5.77
C TRP A 4 22.08 3.61 5.50
N GLN A 5 23.27 4.00 5.07
CA GLN A 5 23.57 5.41 4.70
C GLN A 5 23.06 5.77 3.30
N ARG A 6 22.48 4.83 2.55
CA ARG A 6 21.94 5.07 1.21
C ARG A 6 20.62 4.36 1.01
N PRO A 7 19.74 4.88 0.14
CA PRO A 7 18.59 4.14 -0.33
C PRO A 7 19.01 2.82 -0.97
N PHE A 8 18.20 1.79 -0.78
CA PHE A 8 18.37 0.47 -1.40
C PHE A 8 17.04 -0.07 -1.95
N ALA A 9 17.12 -0.84 -3.04
CA ALA A 9 15.93 -1.40 -3.67
C ALA A 9 15.40 -2.60 -2.87
N LEU A 10 14.07 -2.68 -2.81
CA LEU A 10 13.30 -3.82 -2.33
C LEU A 10 12.85 -4.63 -3.55
N GLN A 11 13.11 -5.93 -3.52
CA GLN A 11 12.71 -6.82 -4.61
C GLN A 11 11.31 -7.40 -4.31
N PRO A 12 10.43 -7.50 -5.31
CA PRO A 12 9.09 -8.03 -5.09
C PRO A 12 9.12 -9.52 -4.77
N THR A 13 8.21 -9.93 -3.88
CA THR A 13 7.75 -11.31 -3.77
C THR A 13 6.36 -11.39 -4.37
N PHE A 14 6.20 -12.20 -5.42
CA PHE A 14 4.93 -12.32 -6.13
C PHE A 14 4.02 -13.36 -5.49
N ALA A 15 2.75 -13.00 -5.30
CA ALA A 15 1.72 -13.88 -4.77
C ALA A 15 0.68 -14.19 -5.85
N ALA A 16 0.57 -15.51 -6.18
CA ALA A 16 -0.48 -15.98 -7.05
C ALA A 16 -1.86 -15.84 -6.39
N ARG A 17 -2.81 -15.30 -7.13
CA ARG A 17 -4.19 -15.11 -6.68
C ARG A 17 -5.16 -15.47 -7.79
N PRO A 18 -6.35 -16.03 -7.50
CA PRO A 18 -7.32 -16.39 -8.53
C PRO A 18 -7.81 -15.19 -9.34
N TRP A 19 -7.81 -14.02 -8.74
CA TRP A 19 -8.21 -12.75 -9.32
C TRP A 19 -7.06 -11.94 -9.94
N GLY A 20 -5.84 -12.49 -9.96
CA GLY A 20 -4.66 -11.84 -10.53
C GLY A 20 -4.65 -11.84 -12.06
N VAL A 21 -3.59 -11.30 -12.63
CA VAL A 21 -3.33 -11.22 -14.07
C VAL A 21 -2.07 -12.01 -14.46
N THR A 22 -1.93 -12.36 -15.73
CA THR A 22 -0.70 -13.00 -16.25
C THR A 22 0.28 -11.98 -16.82
N ASP A 23 -0.21 -10.83 -17.30
CA ASP A 23 0.61 -9.72 -17.79
C ASP A 23 0.69 -8.64 -16.72
N LEU A 24 1.88 -8.39 -16.21
CA LEU A 24 2.17 -7.37 -15.19
C LEU A 24 2.78 -6.10 -15.78
N SER A 25 2.81 -5.99 -17.12
CA SER A 25 3.38 -4.81 -17.81
C SER A 25 2.59 -3.53 -17.49
N PRO A 26 3.23 -2.36 -17.43
CA PRO A 26 4.67 -2.12 -17.65
C PRO A 26 5.51 -2.26 -16.38
N TRP A 27 4.95 -2.66 -15.23
CA TRP A 27 5.64 -2.63 -13.93
C TRP A 27 6.60 -3.79 -13.73
N PHE A 28 6.21 -5.01 -14.15
CA PHE A 28 7.05 -6.20 -13.95
C PHE A 28 6.97 -7.15 -15.14
N GLN A 29 8.01 -7.97 -15.25
CA GLN A 29 7.92 -9.22 -16.00
C GLN A 29 7.37 -10.30 -15.06
N ASN A 30 6.33 -11.03 -15.48
CA ASN A 30 5.81 -12.15 -14.70
C ASN A 30 6.85 -13.28 -14.62
N PRO A 31 7.32 -13.64 -13.41
CA PRO A 31 8.33 -14.70 -13.26
C PRO A 31 7.79 -16.10 -13.62
N THR A 32 6.47 -16.25 -13.68
CA THR A 32 5.79 -17.51 -14.02
C THR A 32 4.67 -17.20 -15.02
N PRO A 33 4.93 -17.16 -16.33
CA PRO A 33 4.04 -16.55 -17.33
C PRO A 33 2.59 -17.06 -17.34
N ASP A 34 2.36 -18.34 -17.00
CA ASP A 34 1.01 -18.95 -16.99
C ASP A 34 0.29 -18.82 -15.64
N VAL A 35 0.91 -18.22 -14.65
CA VAL A 35 0.33 -18.05 -13.31
C VAL A 35 -0.24 -16.65 -13.17
N LYS A 36 -1.49 -16.55 -12.75
CA LYS A 36 -2.10 -15.28 -12.37
C LYS A 36 -1.46 -14.73 -11.09
N ILE A 37 -0.77 -13.60 -11.20
CA ILE A 37 -0.20 -12.86 -10.08
C ILE A 37 -1.19 -11.77 -9.68
N GLY A 38 -1.62 -11.77 -8.43
CA GLY A 38 -2.50 -10.74 -7.89
C GLY A 38 -1.75 -9.68 -7.11
N GLU A 39 -0.62 -10.01 -6.50
CA GLU A 39 0.09 -9.11 -5.60
C GLU A 39 1.60 -9.21 -5.78
N ALA A 40 2.28 -8.07 -5.71
CA ALA A 40 3.72 -7.95 -5.53
C ALA A 40 3.98 -7.28 -4.17
N TRP A 41 4.64 -7.97 -3.25
CA TRP A 41 4.92 -7.53 -1.87
C TRP A 41 6.36 -7.01 -1.76
N PHE A 42 6.60 -5.96 -0.95
CA PHE A 42 7.92 -5.32 -0.87
C PHE A 42 8.49 -5.17 0.53
N THR A 43 7.67 -4.96 1.54
CA THR A 43 8.15 -4.68 2.91
C THR A 43 7.83 -5.79 3.91
N ALA A 44 7.51 -6.98 3.42
CA ALA A 44 7.44 -8.16 4.26
C ALA A 44 8.85 -8.64 4.65
N ASP A 45 8.95 -9.32 5.78
CA ASP A 45 10.22 -9.81 6.36
C ASP A 45 11.10 -10.57 5.37
N GLY A 46 10.49 -11.40 4.52
CA GLY A 46 11.18 -12.23 3.55
C GLY A 46 11.61 -11.52 2.27
N ASN A 47 11.21 -10.27 2.04
CA ASN A 47 11.53 -9.59 0.80
C ASN A 47 13.04 -9.42 0.61
N PRO A 48 13.60 -9.84 -0.55
CA PRO A 48 15.01 -9.63 -0.84
C PRO A 48 15.30 -8.14 -1.03
N THR A 49 16.55 -7.75 -0.74
CA THR A 49 17.02 -6.38 -0.98
C THR A 49 18.19 -6.36 -1.96
N SER A 50 18.44 -5.21 -2.58
CA SER A 50 19.60 -5.04 -3.48
C SER A 50 20.96 -5.09 -2.77
N ILE A 51 20.96 -5.11 -1.43
CA ILE A 51 22.19 -5.12 -0.61
C ILE A 51 22.47 -6.48 0.07
N GLY A 52 21.67 -7.49 -0.26
CA GLY A 52 21.92 -8.90 0.06
C GLY A 52 20.98 -9.52 1.12
N PRO A 53 20.92 -9.03 2.38
CA PRO A 53 20.00 -9.58 3.37
C PRO A 53 18.54 -9.33 3.02
N THR A 54 17.61 -10.11 3.61
CA THR A 54 16.18 -9.79 3.51
C THR A 54 15.84 -8.52 4.29
N PHE A 55 14.72 -7.88 3.93
CA PHE A 55 14.31 -6.64 4.58
C PHE A 55 14.13 -6.82 6.08
N GLY A 56 13.43 -7.87 6.53
CA GLY A 56 13.27 -8.17 7.95
C GLY A 56 14.58 -8.52 8.67
N ALA A 57 15.55 -9.14 7.99
CA ALA A 57 16.88 -9.36 8.59
C ALA A 57 17.61 -8.02 8.82
N LEU A 58 17.51 -7.09 7.87
CA LEU A 58 18.10 -5.76 7.99
C LEU A 58 17.45 -4.94 9.11
N THR A 59 16.13 -4.92 9.19
CA THR A 59 15.41 -4.14 10.20
C THR A 59 15.68 -4.66 11.61
N ARG A 60 15.74 -5.98 11.81
CA ARG A 60 16.13 -6.57 13.11
C ARG A 60 17.57 -6.30 13.50
N GLN A 61 18.48 -6.26 12.53
CA GLN A 61 19.89 -6.03 12.79
C GLN A 61 20.20 -4.54 13.03
N HIS A 62 19.48 -3.64 12.35
CA HIS A 62 19.71 -2.20 12.35
C HIS A 62 18.40 -1.40 12.48
N PRO A 63 17.59 -1.64 13.54
CA PRO A 63 16.25 -1.08 13.65
C PRO A 63 16.23 0.46 13.66
N THR A 64 17.09 1.07 14.45
CA THR A 64 17.14 2.52 14.59
C THR A 64 17.67 3.21 13.33
N GLU A 65 18.67 2.60 12.67
CA GLU A 65 19.29 3.15 11.48
C GLU A 65 18.37 3.07 10.26
N ILE A 66 17.60 1.98 10.15
CA ILE A 66 16.71 1.75 9.00
C ILE A 66 15.33 2.30 9.27
N LEU A 67 14.67 1.90 10.36
CA LEU A 67 13.29 2.27 10.62
C LEU A 67 13.16 3.60 11.36
N GLY A 68 14.15 3.96 12.17
CA GLY A 68 14.15 5.15 13.01
C GLY A 68 13.90 4.85 14.50
N ALA A 69 14.23 5.81 15.32
CA ALA A 69 14.11 5.65 16.77
C ALA A 69 12.65 5.44 17.19
N GLY A 70 12.40 4.40 18.01
CA GLY A 70 11.09 4.10 18.56
C GLY A 70 10.14 3.31 17.63
N GLN A 71 10.58 2.93 16.44
CA GLN A 71 9.76 2.14 15.49
C GLN A 71 9.77 0.62 15.77
N GLY A 72 10.63 0.14 16.67
CA GLY A 72 10.84 -1.29 16.88
C GLY A 72 11.81 -1.87 15.86
N ASP A 73 11.81 -3.19 15.70
CA ASP A 73 12.69 -3.95 14.82
C ASP A 73 11.96 -4.60 13.63
N GLU A 74 10.65 -4.47 13.58
CA GLU A 74 9.78 -4.90 12.49
C GLU A 74 9.23 -3.68 11.75
N CYS A 75 9.28 -3.70 10.42
CA CYS A 75 8.69 -2.63 9.61
C CYS A 75 7.19 -2.51 9.92
N PRO A 76 6.70 -1.32 10.33
CA PRO A 76 5.29 -1.18 10.69
C PRO A 76 4.33 -1.15 9.49
N LEU A 77 4.87 -1.04 8.26
CA LEU A 77 4.09 -0.91 7.03
C LEU A 77 4.34 -2.07 6.09
N LEU A 78 3.26 -2.58 5.50
CA LEU A 78 3.32 -3.49 4.37
C LEU A 78 2.90 -2.76 3.09
N VAL A 79 3.80 -2.72 2.11
CA VAL A 79 3.59 -2.09 0.81
C VAL A 79 3.49 -3.15 -0.27
N LYS A 80 2.44 -3.06 -1.08
CA LYS A 80 2.16 -4.00 -2.17
C LYS A 80 1.75 -3.25 -3.42
N ILE A 81 1.88 -3.91 -4.58
CA ILE A 81 1.18 -3.54 -5.81
C ILE A 81 0.22 -4.68 -6.15
N LEU A 82 -1.05 -4.34 -6.36
CA LEU A 82 -2.12 -5.27 -6.67
C LEU A 82 -2.52 -5.16 -8.14
N PHE A 83 -2.86 -6.31 -8.73
CA PHE A 83 -3.30 -6.44 -10.12
C PHE A 83 -4.58 -7.27 -10.17
N THR A 84 -5.69 -6.70 -10.66
CA THR A 84 -6.99 -7.36 -10.59
C THR A 84 -7.58 -7.64 -11.97
N SER A 85 -7.90 -8.90 -12.28
CA SER A 85 -8.71 -9.29 -13.45
C SER A 85 -10.12 -9.73 -13.08
N GLU A 86 -10.37 -9.96 -11.79
CA GLU A 86 -11.66 -10.35 -11.24
C GLU A 86 -11.89 -9.62 -9.91
N ARG A 87 -13.11 -9.65 -9.39
CA ARG A 87 -13.42 -9.09 -8.07
C ARG A 87 -12.67 -9.82 -6.96
N LEU A 88 -12.09 -9.08 -6.04
CA LEU A 88 -11.62 -9.63 -4.77
C LEU A 88 -12.82 -9.99 -3.88
N SER A 89 -12.58 -10.82 -2.86
CA SER A 89 -13.61 -11.10 -1.85
C SER A 89 -14.17 -9.83 -1.24
N VAL A 90 -15.46 -9.84 -0.89
CA VAL A 90 -15.98 -8.85 0.06
C VAL A 90 -15.40 -9.20 1.42
N GLN A 91 -14.68 -8.27 2.03
CA GLN A 91 -13.84 -8.51 3.19
C GLN A 91 -13.82 -7.33 4.15
N VAL A 92 -13.30 -7.57 5.34
CA VAL A 92 -13.08 -6.58 6.37
C VAL A 92 -11.83 -6.94 7.18
N HIS A 93 -11.18 -5.94 7.75
CA HIS A 93 -9.98 -6.10 8.57
C HIS A 93 -10.20 -5.64 10.01
N PRO A 94 -9.58 -6.30 11.00
CA PRO A 94 -9.67 -5.88 12.39
C PRO A 94 -8.83 -4.64 12.66
N ASP A 95 -9.16 -3.91 13.72
CA ASP A 95 -8.27 -2.92 14.35
C ASP A 95 -7.20 -3.60 15.22
N ASP A 96 -6.25 -2.80 15.74
CA ASP A 96 -5.16 -3.27 16.61
C ASP A 96 -5.67 -4.00 17.85
N GLY A 97 -6.74 -3.50 18.47
CA GLY A 97 -7.28 -4.09 19.70
C GLY A 97 -7.80 -5.50 19.45
N TYR A 98 -8.63 -5.66 18.44
CA TYR A 98 -9.18 -6.95 18.07
C TYR A 98 -8.11 -7.93 17.56
N ALA A 99 -7.18 -7.43 16.73
CA ALA A 99 -6.07 -8.25 16.23
C ALA A 99 -5.16 -8.73 17.36
N ALA A 100 -4.82 -7.88 18.32
CA ALA A 100 -4.01 -8.25 19.47
C ALA A 100 -4.66 -9.32 20.34
N GLU A 101 -5.98 -9.23 20.56
CA GLU A 101 -6.74 -10.18 21.36
C GLU A 101 -6.88 -11.55 20.68
N HIS A 102 -7.16 -11.56 19.38
CA HIS A 102 -7.53 -12.80 18.67
C HIS A 102 -6.40 -13.41 17.83
N HIS A 103 -5.30 -12.69 17.58
CA HIS A 103 -4.19 -13.13 16.73
C HIS A 103 -2.80 -12.97 17.39
N GLY A 104 -2.72 -13.19 18.69
CA GLY A 104 -1.43 -13.33 19.40
C GLY A 104 -0.58 -12.06 19.41
N GLY A 105 -1.19 -10.89 19.51
CA GLY A 105 -0.49 -9.62 19.56
C GLY A 105 -0.21 -8.98 18.20
N SER A 106 -0.86 -9.48 17.14
CA SER A 106 -0.75 -8.91 15.79
C SER A 106 -1.32 -7.49 15.72
N ARG A 107 -0.91 -6.75 14.69
CA ARG A 107 -1.47 -5.44 14.35
C ARG A 107 -2.81 -5.59 13.63
N GLY A 108 -3.62 -4.55 13.68
CA GLY A 108 -4.77 -4.37 12.82
C GLY A 108 -4.36 -4.15 11.37
N LYS A 109 -5.34 -3.86 10.51
CA LYS A 109 -5.07 -3.62 9.09
C LYS A 109 -5.91 -2.44 8.58
N THR A 110 -5.48 -1.23 8.94
CA THR A 110 -5.87 -0.03 8.21
C THR A 110 -4.99 0.08 6.97
N GLU A 111 -5.60 0.34 5.82
CA GLU A 111 -4.92 0.40 4.54
C GLU A 111 -5.34 1.62 3.72
N ALA A 112 -4.56 1.96 2.72
CA ALA A 112 -4.91 2.94 1.71
C ALA A 112 -4.46 2.46 0.33
N TRP A 113 -5.24 2.80 -0.69
CA TRP A 113 -5.01 2.44 -2.07
C TRP A 113 -4.79 3.69 -2.91
N HIS A 114 -3.75 3.67 -3.75
CA HIS A 114 -3.54 4.64 -4.80
C HIS A 114 -3.58 3.93 -6.15
N VAL A 115 -4.55 4.28 -6.98
CA VAL A 115 -4.78 3.64 -8.28
C VAL A 115 -3.76 4.18 -9.29
N ILE A 116 -2.88 3.30 -9.80
CA ILE A 116 -1.87 3.69 -10.80
C ILE A 116 -2.29 3.37 -12.24
N ALA A 117 -3.22 2.42 -12.41
CA ALA A 117 -3.92 2.19 -13.68
C ALA A 117 -5.31 1.61 -13.42
N ALA A 118 -6.26 1.93 -14.28
CA ALA A 118 -7.61 1.42 -14.25
C ALA A 118 -8.15 1.22 -15.66
N GLU A 119 -8.78 0.08 -15.89
CA GLU A 119 -9.57 -0.16 -17.11
C GLU A 119 -10.88 0.67 -17.08
N PRO A 120 -11.51 0.91 -18.23
CA PRO A 120 -12.85 1.51 -18.26
C PRO A 120 -13.82 0.68 -17.38
N HIS A 121 -14.62 1.39 -16.56
CA HIS A 121 -15.60 0.79 -15.64
C HIS A 121 -14.99 0.03 -14.43
N ALA A 122 -13.70 0.17 -14.15
CA ALA A 122 -13.13 -0.33 -12.90
C ALA A 122 -13.83 0.29 -11.69
N THR A 123 -14.03 -0.51 -10.65
CA THR A 123 -14.76 -0.08 -9.44
C THR A 123 -14.07 -0.55 -8.18
N ILE A 124 -14.30 0.19 -7.11
CA ILE A 124 -13.89 -0.13 -5.73
C ILE A 124 -15.15 -0.14 -4.86
N GLY A 125 -15.31 -1.17 -4.06
CA GLY A 125 -16.40 -1.27 -3.08
C GLY A 125 -15.93 -0.74 -1.72
N LEU A 126 -16.63 0.25 -1.16
CA LEU A 126 -16.31 0.86 0.13
C LEU A 126 -17.55 1.09 0.98
N GLY A 127 -17.64 0.36 2.09
CA GLY A 127 -18.83 0.35 2.95
C GLY A 127 -20.04 -0.31 2.28
N LEU A 128 -21.17 -0.14 2.91
CA LEU A 128 -22.46 -0.64 2.43
C LEU A 128 -23.31 0.53 1.91
N SER A 129 -24.21 0.25 0.98
CA SER A 129 -25.13 1.25 0.40
C SER A 129 -26.16 1.78 1.42
N ALA A 130 -26.45 1.00 2.46
CA ALA A 130 -27.32 1.36 3.59
C ALA A 130 -26.89 0.61 4.85
N PRO A 131 -27.24 1.10 6.06
CA PRO A 131 -26.94 0.40 7.30
C PRO A 131 -27.66 -0.96 7.36
N LEU A 132 -26.96 -1.98 7.85
CA LEU A 132 -27.51 -3.31 8.10
C LEU A 132 -27.39 -3.68 9.58
N THR A 133 -28.32 -4.52 10.08
CA THR A 133 -28.09 -5.23 11.32
C THR A 133 -27.09 -6.37 11.11
N ARG A 134 -26.50 -6.89 12.19
CA ARG A 134 -25.60 -8.05 12.12
C ARG A 134 -26.28 -9.26 11.45
N GLU A 135 -27.53 -9.56 11.80
CA GLU A 135 -28.29 -10.67 11.23
C GLU A 135 -28.58 -10.49 9.74
N GLN A 136 -28.89 -9.25 9.31
CA GLN A 136 -29.06 -8.92 7.90
C GLN A 136 -27.74 -9.11 7.13
N ALA A 137 -26.63 -8.62 7.68
CA ALA A 137 -25.32 -8.76 7.06
C ALA A 137 -24.88 -10.23 6.97
N GLU A 138 -25.12 -11.04 8.01
CA GLU A 138 -24.84 -12.48 7.99
C GLU A 138 -25.66 -13.20 6.92
N THR A 139 -26.95 -12.92 6.86
CA THR A 139 -27.84 -13.49 5.84
C THR A 139 -27.39 -13.12 4.43
N ALA A 140 -27.06 -11.85 4.22
CA ALA A 140 -26.56 -11.36 2.93
C ALA A 140 -25.20 -11.97 2.55
N ALA A 141 -24.30 -12.15 3.51
CA ALA A 141 -23.01 -12.81 3.28
C ALA A 141 -23.18 -14.28 2.87
N ARG A 142 -24.03 -15.02 3.58
CA ARG A 142 -24.30 -16.45 3.29
C ARG A 142 -25.02 -16.66 1.96
N SER A 143 -25.91 -15.77 1.55
CA SER A 143 -26.63 -15.84 0.27
C SER A 143 -25.84 -15.27 -0.90
N GLY A 144 -24.78 -14.51 -0.64
CA GLY A 144 -24.02 -13.76 -1.64
C GLY A 144 -24.65 -12.40 -1.99
N GLU A 145 -25.78 -12.03 -1.41
CA GLU A 145 -26.43 -10.73 -1.64
C GLU A 145 -25.57 -9.55 -1.18
N ILE A 146 -24.66 -9.78 -0.23
CA ILE A 146 -23.76 -8.75 0.30
C ILE A 146 -22.99 -8.05 -0.81
N GLU A 147 -22.66 -8.73 -1.92
CA GLU A 147 -22.03 -8.13 -3.09
C GLU A 147 -22.81 -6.94 -3.66
N ARG A 148 -24.14 -7.04 -3.67
CA ARG A 148 -25.03 -5.99 -4.18
C ARG A 148 -25.24 -4.87 -3.17
N LEU A 149 -24.99 -5.14 -1.90
CA LEU A 149 -25.14 -4.19 -0.81
C LEU A 149 -23.87 -3.37 -0.56
N VAL A 150 -22.72 -3.79 -1.09
CA VAL A 150 -21.50 -2.99 -1.10
C VAL A 150 -21.72 -1.74 -1.94
N ASP A 151 -21.24 -0.59 -1.46
CA ASP A 151 -21.23 0.67 -2.21
C ASP A 151 -20.09 0.68 -3.24
N TRP A 152 -20.41 0.30 -4.48
CA TRP A 152 -19.45 0.25 -5.57
C TRP A 152 -19.29 1.61 -6.24
N ARG A 153 -18.08 2.13 -6.20
CA ARG A 153 -17.70 3.46 -6.75
C ARG A 153 -16.79 3.28 -7.97
N PRO A 154 -16.95 4.11 -9.01
CA PRO A 154 -15.96 4.18 -10.09
C PRO A 154 -14.57 4.49 -9.54
N ALA A 155 -13.55 3.92 -10.15
CA ALA A 155 -12.15 4.18 -9.81
C ALA A 155 -11.35 4.44 -11.08
N ALA A 156 -10.49 5.45 -11.02
CA ALA A 156 -9.63 5.90 -12.10
C ALA A 156 -8.18 6.05 -11.63
N ALA A 157 -7.24 6.04 -12.57
CA ALA A 157 -5.83 6.31 -12.24
C ALA A 157 -5.69 7.70 -11.60
N GLY A 158 -4.97 7.75 -10.48
CA GLY A 158 -4.80 8.94 -9.64
C GLY A 158 -5.71 9.00 -8.43
N ASP A 159 -6.77 8.21 -8.38
CA ASP A 159 -7.64 8.15 -7.19
C ASP A 159 -6.93 7.54 -5.99
N THR A 160 -7.24 8.04 -4.81
CA THR A 160 -6.74 7.53 -3.54
C THR A 160 -7.88 7.29 -2.57
N PHE A 161 -7.85 6.16 -1.89
CA PHE A 161 -8.87 5.74 -0.94
C PHE A 161 -8.21 5.30 0.37
N LEU A 162 -8.61 5.90 1.50
CA LEU A 162 -8.26 5.40 2.83
C LEU A 162 -9.31 4.37 3.25
N VAL A 163 -8.88 3.22 3.72
CA VAL A 163 -9.74 2.12 4.16
C VAL A 163 -9.40 1.78 5.61
N PRO A 164 -10.03 2.45 6.58
CA PRO A 164 -9.83 2.13 7.99
C PRO A 164 -10.22 0.68 8.30
N ALA A 165 -9.57 0.09 9.29
CA ALA A 165 -10.04 -1.15 9.89
C ALA A 165 -11.54 -1.05 10.22
N GLY A 166 -12.28 -2.15 10.05
CA GLY A 166 -13.73 -2.20 10.18
C GLY A 166 -14.51 -1.88 8.91
N THR A 167 -13.92 -1.22 7.91
CA THR A 167 -14.61 -0.93 6.64
C THR A 167 -14.83 -2.21 5.84
N VAL A 168 -16.09 -2.52 5.51
CA VAL A 168 -16.41 -3.58 4.53
C VAL A 168 -16.00 -3.08 3.15
N HIS A 169 -15.19 -3.86 2.43
CA HIS A 169 -14.65 -3.41 1.15
C HIS A 169 -14.38 -4.55 0.17
N ALA A 170 -14.19 -4.19 -1.10
CA ALA A 170 -13.76 -5.08 -2.16
C ALA A 170 -13.13 -4.30 -3.31
N LEU A 171 -12.27 -4.93 -4.10
CA LEU A 171 -11.74 -4.39 -5.35
C LEU A 171 -12.44 -5.06 -6.54
N GLY A 172 -12.82 -4.27 -7.53
CA GLY A 172 -13.30 -4.74 -8.82
C GLY A 172 -12.16 -5.19 -9.74
N PRO A 173 -12.49 -5.71 -10.93
CA PRO A 173 -11.50 -6.04 -11.95
C PRO A 173 -10.93 -4.80 -12.62
N GLY A 174 -9.79 -4.97 -13.31
CA GLY A 174 -9.18 -3.95 -14.17
C GLY A 174 -8.42 -2.87 -13.41
N LEU A 175 -7.99 -3.14 -12.18
CA LEU A 175 -7.21 -2.21 -11.37
C LEU A 175 -5.76 -2.65 -11.26
N THR A 176 -4.85 -1.67 -11.34
CA THR A 176 -3.51 -1.78 -10.78
C THR A 176 -3.35 -0.66 -9.76
N LEU A 177 -3.04 -1.00 -8.52
CA LEU A 177 -2.95 -0.03 -7.44
C LEU A 177 -1.81 -0.34 -6.47
N ILE A 178 -1.30 0.70 -5.82
CA ILE A 178 -0.37 0.59 -4.70
C ILE A 178 -1.20 0.54 -3.42
N GLU A 179 -0.98 -0.49 -2.61
CA GLU A 179 -1.56 -0.64 -1.29
C GLU A 179 -0.48 -0.37 -0.24
N VAL A 180 -0.75 0.57 0.65
CA VAL A 180 0.02 0.82 1.87
C VAL A 180 -0.87 0.50 3.05
N GLN A 181 -0.42 -0.40 3.92
CA GLN A 181 -1.18 -0.89 5.06
C GLN A 181 -0.29 -1.06 6.31
N GLU A 182 -0.91 -1.23 7.45
CA GLU A 182 -0.21 -1.74 8.62
C GLU A 182 0.41 -3.11 8.32
N GLN A 183 1.48 -3.48 9.02
CA GLN A 183 2.16 -4.77 8.85
C GLN A 183 1.29 -5.91 9.37
N SER A 184 0.29 -6.27 8.60
CA SER A 184 -0.70 -7.31 8.91
C SER A 184 -1.25 -7.89 7.61
N ASP A 185 -1.58 -9.18 7.62
CA ASP A 185 -2.30 -9.84 6.50
C ASP A 185 -3.62 -10.48 6.97
N ILE A 186 -4.13 -10.02 8.11
CA ILE A 186 -5.39 -10.53 8.67
C ILE A 186 -6.55 -10.06 7.83
N THR A 187 -7.26 -11.00 7.22
CA THR A 187 -8.40 -10.73 6.34
C THR A 187 -9.58 -11.61 6.71
N TYR A 188 -10.70 -11.00 7.05
CA TYR A 188 -11.96 -11.72 7.27
C TYR A 188 -12.84 -11.61 6.03
N ARG A 189 -12.99 -12.75 5.32
CA ARG A 189 -13.84 -12.84 4.12
C ARG A 189 -15.29 -13.00 4.53
N LEU A 190 -16.11 -12.10 4.04
CA LEU A 190 -17.56 -12.15 4.19
C LEU A 190 -18.21 -12.88 3.01
N PHE A 191 -17.66 -12.71 1.79
CA PHE A 191 -18.13 -13.39 0.58
C PHE A 191 -17.00 -13.55 -0.43
N ASP A 192 -16.93 -14.69 -1.12
CA ASP A 192 -15.86 -15.02 -2.06
C ASP A 192 -16.30 -15.63 -3.39
N TYR A 193 -17.49 -15.32 -3.86
CA TYR A 193 -18.00 -15.72 -5.18
C TYR A 193 -17.97 -17.24 -5.44
N GLY A 194 -18.06 -18.05 -4.40
CA GLY A 194 -18.03 -19.51 -4.54
C GLY A 194 -16.67 -20.12 -4.87
N ARG A 195 -15.56 -19.39 -4.72
CA ARG A 195 -14.19 -19.88 -4.98
C ARG A 195 -13.68 -20.93 -3.99
N GLY A 196 -14.47 -21.29 -2.99
CA GLY A 196 -14.14 -22.34 -2.01
C GLY A 196 -13.13 -21.94 -0.93
N ARG A 197 -12.74 -20.67 -0.84
CA ARG A 197 -11.97 -20.16 0.29
C ARG A 197 -12.85 -20.01 1.51
N GLU A 198 -12.26 -20.20 2.68
CA GLU A 198 -12.97 -20.07 3.96
C GLU A 198 -13.58 -18.66 4.15
N LEU A 199 -14.82 -18.61 4.63
CA LEU A 199 -15.48 -17.40 5.07
C LEU A 199 -15.33 -17.25 6.59
N HIS A 200 -15.06 -16.04 7.05
CA HIS A 200 -14.76 -15.73 8.45
C HIS A 200 -15.88 -14.88 9.06
N LEU A 201 -17.14 -15.38 8.99
CA LEU A 201 -18.31 -14.56 9.31
C LEU A 201 -18.35 -14.11 10.79
N ASP A 202 -17.94 -14.97 11.71
CA ASP A 202 -17.98 -14.63 13.14
C ASP A 202 -17.06 -13.45 13.47
N HIS A 203 -15.80 -13.54 13.06
CA HIS A 203 -14.80 -12.48 13.23
C HIS A 203 -15.13 -11.27 12.35
N GLY A 204 -15.44 -11.51 11.08
CA GLY A 204 -15.72 -10.42 10.14
C GLY A 204 -16.88 -9.55 10.57
N LEU A 205 -18.01 -10.15 10.99
CA LEU A 205 -19.16 -9.40 11.47
C LEU A 205 -18.97 -8.81 12.88
N ALA A 206 -17.98 -9.27 13.64
CA ALA A 206 -17.63 -8.69 14.93
C ALA A 206 -16.89 -7.35 14.78
N VAL A 207 -16.10 -7.20 13.70
CA VAL A 207 -15.27 -6.01 13.47
C VAL A 207 -15.85 -5.07 12.41
N ALA A 208 -16.85 -5.52 11.61
CA ALA A 208 -17.38 -4.74 10.50
C ALA A 208 -18.18 -3.52 10.94
N ASP A 209 -17.88 -2.39 10.35
CA ASP A 209 -18.81 -1.26 10.26
C ASP A 209 -19.86 -1.60 9.18
N LEU A 210 -21.07 -1.87 9.63
CA LEU A 210 -22.18 -2.32 8.79
C LEU A 210 -22.99 -1.14 8.22
N GLY A 211 -22.31 -0.06 7.90
CA GLY A 211 -22.89 1.17 7.38
C GLY A 211 -22.21 1.70 6.12
N PRO A 212 -22.70 2.85 5.63
CA PRO A 212 -22.09 3.56 4.51
C PRO A 212 -20.69 4.08 4.86
N TYR A 213 -19.78 4.01 3.88
CA TYR A 213 -18.47 4.64 3.98
C TYR A 213 -18.60 6.17 3.83
N THR A 214 -18.13 6.91 4.84
CA THR A 214 -18.33 8.37 4.93
C THR A 214 -17.07 9.20 4.77
N LEU A 215 -15.88 8.56 4.72
CA LEU A 215 -14.63 9.29 4.50
C LEU A 215 -14.55 9.79 3.06
N GLY A 216 -14.17 11.05 2.92
CA GLY A 216 -13.85 11.65 1.63
C GLY A 216 -12.41 11.38 1.21
N SER A 217 -12.04 11.84 0.02
CA SER A 217 -10.65 11.94 -0.41
C SER A 217 -10.01 13.15 0.26
N ASP A 218 -9.05 12.93 1.17
CA ASP A 218 -8.34 13.99 1.90
C ASP A 218 -7.03 14.41 1.20
N THR A 219 -7.03 14.43 -0.14
CA THR A 219 -5.87 14.86 -0.92
C THR A 219 -5.58 16.33 -0.63
N THR A 220 -4.42 16.63 -0.05
CA THR A 220 -4.01 17.99 0.30
C THR A 220 -2.76 18.38 -0.48
N PRO A 221 -2.86 19.32 -1.45
CA PRO A 221 -1.68 19.89 -2.09
C PRO A 221 -0.81 20.59 -1.05
N MET A 222 0.50 20.35 -1.12
CA MET A 222 1.48 20.99 -0.25
C MET A 222 2.10 22.20 -0.95
N ALA A 223 2.66 23.14 -0.15
CA ALA A 223 3.33 24.32 -0.67
C ALA A 223 4.58 24.00 -1.52
N ASP A 224 5.18 22.83 -1.32
CA ASP A 224 6.34 22.37 -2.09
C ASP A 224 5.91 22.01 -3.52
N VAL A 225 6.66 22.50 -4.49
CA VAL A 225 6.39 22.21 -5.91
C VAL A 225 6.43 20.70 -6.18
N GLY A 226 5.38 20.18 -6.82
CA GLY A 226 5.26 18.78 -7.19
C GLY A 226 5.03 17.81 -6.03
N ARG A 227 4.59 18.29 -4.87
CA ARG A 227 4.26 17.47 -3.69
C ARG A 227 2.76 17.55 -3.38
N THR A 228 2.15 16.40 -3.20
CA THR A 228 0.73 16.28 -2.80
C THR A 228 0.60 15.19 -1.75
N VAL A 229 0.03 15.50 -0.59
CA VAL A 229 -0.38 14.47 0.37
C VAL A 229 -1.63 13.80 -0.17
N LEU A 230 -1.56 12.51 -0.44
CA LEU A 230 -2.65 11.70 -0.97
C LEU A 230 -3.62 11.30 0.12
N THR A 231 -3.09 10.85 1.25
CA THR A 231 -3.86 10.56 2.47
C THR A 231 -2.92 10.44 3.67
N HIS A 232 -3.49 10.59 4.86
CA HIS A 232 -2.79 10.32 6.12
C HIS A 232 -3.75 9.76 7.16
N CYS A 233 -3.23 8.93 8.04
CA CYS A 233 -3.95 8.40 9.20
C CYS A 233 -2.98 8.23 10.38
N ARG A 234 -3.46 7.68 11.49
CA ARG A 234 -2.61 7.48 12.68
C ARG A 234 -1.44 6.53 12.46
N TYR A 235 -1.42 5.75 11.39
CA TYR A 235 -0.42 4.73 11.12
C TYR A 235 0.60 5.14 10.08
N PHE A 236 0.17 5.87 9.05
CA PHE A 236 1.04 6.26 7.94
C PHE A 236 0.56 7.52 7.23
N THR A 237 1.46 8.07 6.45
CA THR A 237 1.19 9.10 5.43
C THR A 237 1.59 8.55 4.07
N MET A 238 0.78 8.82 3.06
CA MET A 238 1.10 8.62 1.66
C MET A 238 1.12 9.96 0.93
N GLU A 239 2.14 10.21 0.16
CA GLU A 239 2.24 11.39 -0.69
C GLU A 239 2.72 11.07 -2.09
N CYS A 240 2.35 11.90 -3.05
CA CYS A 240 2.90 11.89 -4.41
C CYS A 240 3.94 13.01 -4.55
N ARG A 241 5.03 12.70 -5.26
CA ARG A 241 6.06 13.67 -5.62
C ARG A 241 6.41 13.53 -7.10
N THR A 242 6.26 14.63 -7.85
CA THR A 242 6.75 14.71 -9.22
C THR A 242 8.17 15.28 -9.24
N VAL A 243 9.09 14.56 -9.85
CA VAL A 243 10.48 14.96 -10.05
C VAL A 243 10.67 15.36 -11.51
N CYS A 244 11.07 16.61 -11.76
CA CYS A 244 11.48 17.13 -13.06
C CYS A 244 12.86 17.77 -12.91
N GLY A 245 13.80 17.37 -13.75
CA GLY A 245 15.20 17.74 -13.58
C GLY A 245 15.86 17.03 -12.40
N GLN A 246 16.69 17.73 -11.66
CA GLN A 246 17.46 17.18 -10.55
C GLN A 246 16.94 17.71 -9.21
N MET A 247 16.64 16.82 -8.29
CA MET A 247 16.15 17.14 -6.95
C MET A 247 16.99 16.44 -5.88
N SER A 248 17.42 17.18 -4.86
CA SER A 248 18.08 16.63 -3.69
C SER A 248 17.05 16.22 -2.65
N PHE A 249 17.19 15.03 -2.11
CA PHE A 249 16.33 14.48 -1.05
C PHE A 249 17.18 14.20 0.19
N ALA A 250 16.65 14.57 1.35
CA ALA A 250 17.24 14.27 2.64
C ALA A 250 16.16 13.80 3.59
N PRO A 251 16.26 12.60 4.18
CA PRO A 251 15.39 12.23 5.27
C PRO A 251 15.68 13.15 6.45
N LEU A 252 14.65 13.82 6.93
CA LEU A 252 14.75 14.68 8.11
C LEU A 252 14.35 13.92 9.37
N ALA A 253 14.73 12.64 9.49
CA ALA A 253 14.42 11.81 10.67
C ALA A 253 13.07 12.12 11.36
N PRO A 254 12.50 11.23 12.11
CA PRO A 254 13.08 9.99 12.64
C PRO A 254 12.59 8.72 11.94
N HIS A 255 12.08 8.77 10.71
CA HIS A 255 11.45 7.60 10.07
C HIS A 255 12.10 7.23 8.73
N PHE A 256 11.95 5.96 8.37
CA PHE A 256 12.22 5.50 7.02
C PHE A 256 11.12 5.98 6.04
N HIS A 257 11.44 5.93 4.74
CA HIS A 257 10.47 6.16 3.69
C HIS A 257 10.53 5.01 2.69
N ILE A 258 9.36 4.60 2.20
CA ILE A 258 9.25 3.70 1.07
C ILE A 258 8.88 4.53 -0.15
N VAL A 259 9.72 4.46 -1.18
CA VAL A 259 9.54 5.19 -2.44
C VAL A 259 9.15 4.20 -3.51
N VAL A 260 8.00 4.41 -4.16
CA VAL A 260 7.51 3.60 -5.28
C VAL A 260 7.51 4.47 -6.53
N VAL A 261 8.15 4.01 -7.59
CA VAL A 261 8.11 4.68 -8.90
C VAL A 261 6.80 4.31 -9.58
N MET A 262 5.91 5.29 -9.75
CA MET A 262 4.60 5.08 -10.35
C MET A 262 4.64 5.26 -11.88
N ARG A 263 5.33 6.29 -12.35
CA ARG A 263 5.39 6.66 -13.76
C ARG A 263 6.71 7.35 -14.09
N GLY A 264 7.15 7.21 -15.35
CA GLY A 264 8.39 7.81 -15.83
C GLY A 264 9.63 7.05 -15.37
N GLU A 265 10.80 7.57 -15.75
CA GLU A 265 12.10 6.99 -15.44
C GLU A 265 12.95 8.03 -14.71
N ALA A 266 13.79 7.57 -13.81
CA ALA A 266 14.70 8.43 -13.06
C ALA A 266 16.02 7.73 -12.73
N MET A 267 17.00 8.52 -12.30
CA MET A 267 18.18 8.06 -11.58
C MET A 267 17.95 8.33 -10.10
N LEU A 268 17.81 7.28 -9.28
CA LEU A 268 17.66 7.39 -7.82
C LEU A 268 18.99 7.02 -7.17
N ALA A 269 19.62 7.97 -6.48
CA ALA A 269 20.94 7.79 -5.86
C ALA A 269 21.99 7.18 -6.81
N GLY A 270 21.95 7.54 -8.11
CA GLY A 270 22.84 7.05 -9.15
C GLY A 270 22.46 5.70 -9.77
N THR A 271 21.28 5.15 -9.42
CA THR A 271 20.77 3.89 -9.99
C THR A 271 19.55 4.17 -10.87
N PRO A 272 19.48 3.63 -12.12
CA PRO A 272 18.29 3.78 -12.95
C PRO A 272 17.10 3.08 -12.33
N VAL A 273 15.94 3.76 -12.34
CA VAL A 273 14.67 3.24 -11.84
C VAL A 273 13.55 3.46 -12.86
N VAL A 274 12.64 2.51 -12.92
CA VAL A 274 11.50 2.47 -13.84
C VAL A 274 10.20 2.21 -13.03
N PRO A 275 9.01 2.37 -13.63
CA PRO A 275 7.76 2.06 -12.96
C PRO A 275 7.76 0.66 -12.31
N GLY A 276 7.23 0.57 -11.09
CA GLY A 276 7.24 -0.64 -10.27
C GLY A 276 8.48 -0.80 -9.37
N ALA A 277 9.55 -0.02 -9.57
CA ALA A 277 10.69 -0.02 -8.66
C ALA A 277 10.27 0.51 -7.28
N VAL A 278 10.65 -0.23 -6.23
CA VAL A 278 10.38 0.14 -4.82
C VAL A 278 11.68 0.21 -4.05
N TRP A 279 11.85 1.29 -3.31
CA TRP A 279 13.07 1.58 -2.57
C TRP A 279 12.78 1.91 -1.12
N CYS A 280 13.62 1.42 -0.23
CA CYS A 280 13.69 1.88 1.15
C CYS A 280 14.73 3.00 1.25
N VAL A 281 14.31 4.13 1.80
CA VAL A 281 15.21 5.19 2.26
C VAL A 281 15.30 5.06 3.77
N PRO A 282 16.43 4.58 4.31
CA PRO A 282 16.61 4.42 5.75
C PRO A 282 16.48 5.75 6.50
N ALA A 283 16.06 5.69 7.76
CA ALA A 283 15.94 6.88 8.62
C ALA A 283 17.26 7.65 8.77
N GLN A 284 18.40 6.96 8.71
CA GLN A 284 19.75 7.56 8.78
C GLN A 284 20.44 7.61 7.43
N SER A 285 19.70 7.65 6.32
CA SER A 285 20.30 7.82 4.99
C SER A 285 20.94 9.20 4.84
N ASP A 286 22.11 9.23 4.23
CA ASP A 286 22.69 10.48 3.74
C ASP A 286 21.78 11.12 2.68
N PRO A 287 21.86 12.44 2.46
CA PRO A 287 21.20 13.09 1.33
C PRO A 287 21.58 12.45 0.00
N PHE A 288 20.61 12.34 -0.90
CA PHE A 288 20.80 11.76 -2.23
C PHE A 288 20.02 12.56 -3.28
N VAL A 289 20.29 12.27 -4.53
CA VAL A 289 19.66 12.95 -5.66
C VAL A 289 18.74 11.99 -6.40
N ILE A 290 17.59 12.49 -6.81
CA ILE A 290 16.73 11.87 -7.83
C ILE A 290 16.74 12.80 -9.05
N GLU A 291 16.99 12.24 -10.24
CA GLU A 291 17.05 12.98 -11.49
C GLU A 291 16.15 12.33 -12.54
N SER A 292 15.30 13.13 -13.19
CA SER A 292 14.46 12.70 -14.29
C SER A 292 14.39 13.76 -15.37
N GLN A 293 14.75 13.41 -16.60
CA GLN A 293 14.74 14.32 -17.74
C GLN A 293 13.31 14.56 -18.29
N GLN A 294 12.45 13.57 -18.18
CA GLN A 294 11.11 13.60 -18.78
C GLN A 294 9.98 13.69 -17.74
N GLY A 295 10.34 13.73 -16.47
CA GLY A 295 9.42 13.67 -15.36
C GLY A 295 9.20 12.25 -14.84
N CYS A 296 9.17 12.12 -13.51
CA CYS A 296 8.96 10.88 -12.80
C CYS A 296 8.01 11.14 -11.62
N ASP A 297 6.96 10.35 -11.51
CA ASP A 297 6.03 10.41 -10.38
C ASP A 297 6.33 9.30 -9.39
N LEU A 298 6.50 9.70 -8.14
CA LEU A 298 6.83 8.84 -7.01
C LEU A 298 5.68 8.83 -6.01
N LEU A 299 5.31 7.66 -5.50
CA LEU A 299 4.56 7.56 -4.25
C LEU A 299 5.56 7.36 -3.12
N ILE A 300 5.39 8.12 -2.03
CA ILE A 300 6.22 8.04 -0.84
C ILE A 300 5.32 7.71 0.34
N ALA A 301 5.64 6.61 1.04
CA ALA A 301 4.93 6.18 2.23
C ALA A 301 5.87 6.14 3.45
N TYR A 302 5.37 6.59 4.60
CA TYR A 302 6.14 6.61 5.84
C TYR A 302 5.22 6.56 7.08
N PRO A 303 5.72 6.03 8.23
CA PRO A 303 4.92 5.88 9.44
C PRO A 303 4.79 7.21 10.20
N SER A 304 3.82 8.04 9.83
CA SER A 304 3.57 9.32 10.48
C SER A 304 2.10 9.70 10.41
N VAL A 305 1.58 10.23 11.50
CA VAL A 305 0.21 10.74 11.58
C VAL A 305 0.04 12.13 10.96
N THR A 306 1.13 12.87 10.81
CA THR A 306 1.10 14.24 10.28
C THR A 306 2.08 14.34 9.12
N PRO A 307 1.63 14.84 7.95
CA PRO A 307 2.54 15.10 6.84
C PRO A 307 3.67 16.01 7.30
N THR A 308 4.88 15.51 7.26
CA THR A 308 6.05 16.26 7.71
C THR A 308 6.82 16.83 6.52
N ALA A 309 7.60 17.89 6.74
CA ALA A 309 8.60 18.35 5.78
C ALA A 309 9.81 17.40 5.71
N SER A 310 9.68 16.20 6.25
CA SER A 310 10.79 15.28 6.54
C SER A 310 11.45 14.66 5.34
N PHE A 311 10.86 14.80 4.16
CA PHE A 311 11.46 14.35 2.90
C PHE A 311 11.62 15.55 1.98
N TYR A 312 12.66 16.30 2.19
CA TYR A 312 12.94 17.52 1.43
C TYR A 312 13.46 17.18 0.04
N GLY A 313 12.71 17.56 -0.99
CA GLY A 313 13.25 17.66 -2.34
C GLY A 313 13.44 19.14 -2.68
N GLN A 314 14.67 19.59 -2.83
CA GLN A 314 14.99 20.89 -3.41
C GLN A 314 15.53 20.70 -4.82
N ALA A 315 15.05 21.54 -5.75
CA ALA A 315 15.68 21.60 -7.06
C ALA A 315 17.18 21.95 -6.87
N VAL A 316 18.06 21.17 -7.47
CA VAL A 316 19.49 21.49 -7.48
C VAL A 316 19.65 22.63 -8.47
N PRO A 317 20.22 23.79 -8.09
CA PRO A 317 20.52 24.84 -9.05
C PRO A 317 21.42 24.29 -10.16
N ALA A 318 21.11 24.67 -11.41
CA ALA A 318 21.89 24.28 -12.57
C ALA A 318 23.33 24.83 -12.53
#